data_6989965e24e55529e4539950fcd2bdde
#
_entry.id   6989965e24e55529e4539950fcd2bdde
#
_cell.length_a   1.000
_cell.length_b   1.000
_cell.length_c   1.000
_cell.angle_alpha   90.00
_cell.angle_beta   90.00
_cell.angle_gamma   90.00
#
_symmetry.space_group_name_H-M   'P 1'
#
loop_
_entity.id
_entity.type
_entity.pdbx_description
1 polymer ?
#
loop_
_entity_poly.entity_id
_entity_poly.type
_entity_poly.pdbx_seq_one_letter_code
_entity_poly.pdbx_strand_id
1 'polypeptide(L)'
;MVELTGTLLQFAEKGEKTGWTYLPIPAVVACEIKPNNKLSFRVKGFLDGTTISGIALVPMGEGDFILPVKAALQKALGKRKGAMVKIQLEIDLDFKIEMPDDLTECFADEPEALHNFNQLPKSHQHYYFKWINEAKTEATRAKRIAATLNAASKGLDYGEMMREMKGNK
;
A
#
# COMPACT_ATOMS: atom_id res chain seq x y z
N MET A 1 16.22 -5.02 -14.96
CA MET A 1 16.26 -4.88 -13.49
C MET A 1 17.49 -4.08 -13.10
N VAL A 2 17.32 -3.05 -12.31
CA VAL A 2 18.39 -2.16 -11.87
C VAL A 2 18.98 -2.70 -10.56
N GLU A 3 20.31 -2.65 -10.43
CA GLU A 3 21.01 -3.10 -9.22
C GLU A 3 21.74 -1.93 -8.55
N LEU A 4 21.68 -1.87 -7.23
CA LEU A 4 22.44 -0.93 -6.42
C LEU A 4 22.60 -1.48 -5.00
N THR A 5 23.49 -0.84 -4.24
CA THR A 5 23.63 -1.12 -2.81
C THR A 5 23.27 0.15 -2.05
N GLY A 6 22.41 0.02 -1.07
CA GLY A 6 21.99 1.13 -0.23
C GLY A 6 22.12 0.82 1.25
N THR A 7 22.14 1.88 2.06
CA THR A 7 22.19 1.77 3.52
C THR A 7 20.78 2.01 4.07
N LEU A 8 20.33 1.15 4.99
CA LEU A 8 19.07 1.36 5.70
C LEU A 8 19.19 2.60 6.58
N LEU A 9 18.35 3.57 6.32
CA LEU A 9 18.27 4.83 7.06
C LEU A 9 16.94 4.95 7.77
N GLN A 10 16.87 5.83 8.75
CA GLN A 10 15.64 6.10 9.49
C GLN A 10 15.45 7.61 9.60
N PHE A 11 14.22 8.08 9.37
CA PHE A 11 13.89 9.48 9.60
C PHE A 11 13.93 9.81 11.09
N ALA A 12 14.35 11.03 11.40
CA ALA A 12 14.35 11.57 12.76
C ALA A 12 12.90 11.69 13.30
N GLU A 13 12.79 11.85 14.61
CA GLU A 13 11.49 11.84 15.32
C GLU A 13 10.54 13.00 14.98
N LYS A 14 10.95 13.95 14.15
CA LYS A 14 10.14 15.11 13.77
C LYS A 14 9.84 15.12 12.27
N GLY A 15 8.56 15.11 11.90
CA GLY A 15 8.13 15.20 10.52
C GLY A 15 7.05 14.18 10.16
N GLU A 16 6.49 14.27 8.96
CA GLU A 16 5.40 13.43 8.47
C GLU A 16 5.75 11.94 8.36
N LYS A 17 7.04 11.62 8.24
CA LYS A 17 7.54 10.25 8.06
C LYS A 17 8.34 9.77 9.26
N THR A 18 8.03 10.28 10.44
CA THR A 18 8.71 9.95 11.69
C THR A 18 8.84 8.44 11.91
N GLY A 19 10.06 7.98 12.19
CA GLY A 19 10.34 6.59 12.49
C GLY A 19 10.38 5.64 11.31
N TRP A 20 10.12 6.12 10.10
CA TRP A 20 10.21 5.28 8.91
C TRP A 20 11.66 4.86 8.64
N THR A 21 11.85 3.56 8.45
CA THR A 21 13.09 3.01 7.92
C THR A 21 12.95 2.88 6.41
N TYR A 22 13.98 3.24 5.67
CA TYR A 22 13.93 3.30 4.22
C TYR A 22 15.30 3.07 3.58
N LEU A 23 15.27 2.75 2.29
CA LEU A 23 16.45 2.71 1.43
C LEU A 23 16.35 3.88 0.45
N PRO A 24 17.39 4.72 0.35
CA PRO A 24 17.40 5.81 -0.63
C PRO A 24 17.55 5.25 -2.05
N ILE A 25 16.76 5.78 -2.97
CA ILE A 25 16.82 5.45 -4.40
C ILE A 25 17.18 6.74 -5.14
N PRO A 26 18.45 6.92 -5.54
CA PRO A 26 18.87 8.13 -6.22
C PRO A 26 18.12 8.38 -7.54
N ALA A 27 18.00 9.65 -7.91
CA ALA A 27 17.32 10.08 -9.12
C ALA A 27 17.76 9.33 -10.39
N VAL A 28 19.06 9.07 -10.51
CA VAL A 28 19.63 8.33 -11.66
C VAL A 28 19.03 6.92 -11.74
N VAL A 29 18.98 6.22 -10.61
CA VAL A 29 18.41 4.86 -10.51
C VAL A 29 16.92 4.88 -10.77
N ALA A 30 16.20 5.82 -10.14
CA ALA A 30 14.75 5.95 -10.33
C ALA A 30 14.41 6.23 -11.80
N CYS A 31 15.20 7.04 -12.48
CA CYS A 31 15.04 7.34 -13.89
C CYS A 31 15.27 6.12 -14.79
N GLU A 32 16.19 5.24 -14.42
CA GLU A 32 16.39 3.97 -15.15
C GLU A 32 15.18 3.03 -15.01
N ILE A 33 14.54 3.02 -13.85
CA ILE A 33 13.35 2.18 -13.60
C ILE A 33 12.13 2.77 -14.30
N LYS A 34 11.90 4.07 -14.14
CA LYS A 34 10.77 4.77 -14.76
C LYS A 34 11.18 6.19 -15.17
N PRO A 35 11.53 6.40 -16.45
CA PRO A 35 11.99 7.70 -16.94
C PRO A 35 10.94 8.81 -16.79
N ASN A 36 11.42 10.02 -16.51
CA ASN A 36 10.60 11.24 -16.46
C ASN A 36 9.40 11.18 -15.51
N ASN A 37 9.51 10.43 -14.43
CA ASN A 37 8.43 10.28 -13.47
C ASN A 37 8.75 10.97 -12.13
N LYS A 38 7.83 11.80 -11.67
CA LYS A 38 7.92 12.51 -10.39
C LYS A 38 6.93 12.00 -9.34
N LEU A 39 6.05 11.10 -9.74
CA LEU A 39 5.01 10.56 -8.88
C LEU A 39 5.41 9.20 -8.32
N SER A 40 4.83 8.83 -7.18
CA SER A 40 4.99 7.49 -6.61
C SER A 40 4.65 6.41 -7.64
N PHE A 41 5.40 5.33 -7.63
CA PHE A 41 5.13 4.17 -8.48
C PHE A 41 5.56 2.88 -7.78
N ARG A 42 5.04 1.75 -8.23
CA ARG A 42 5.28 0.45 -7.59
C ARG A 42 6.46 -0.27 -8.23
N VAL A 43 7.25 -0.91 -7.37
CA VAL A 43 8.40 -1.72 -7.79
C VAL A 43 8.32 -3.14 -7.22
N LYS A 44 8.99 -4.05 -7.90
CA LYS A 44 9.24 -5.42 -7.46
C LYS A 44 10.71 -5.75 -7.67
N GLY A 45 11.16 -6.83 -7.07
CA GLY A 45 12.53 -7.29 -7.20
C GLY A 45 13.02 -8.01 -5.97
N PHE A 46 14.24 -7.71 -5.56
CA PHE A 46 14.90 -8.40 -4.44
C PHE A 46 15.66 -7.43 -3.56
N LEU A 47 15.60 -7.68 -2.25
CA LEU A 47 16.46 -7.03 -1.25
C LEU A 47 17.26 -8.15 -0.57
N ASP A 48 18.59 -8.18 -0.76
CA ASP A 48 19.46 -9.27 -0.29
C ASP A 48 18.93 -10.67 -0.64
N GLY A 49 18.35 -10.82 -1.82
CA GLY A 49 17.73 -12.08 -2.26
C GLY A 49 16.31 -12.33 -1.75
N THR A 50 15.79 -11.50 -0.86
CA THR A 50 14.39 -11.59 -0.41
C THR A 50 13.48 -10.94 -1.46
N THR A 51 12.52 -11.69 -1.97
CA THR A 51 11.56 -11.21 -2.98
C THR A 51 10.66 -10.14 -2.41
N ILE A 52 10.50 -9.05 -3.15
CA ILE A 52 9.56 -7.96 -2.85
C ILE A 52 8.68 -7.67 -4.07
N SER A 53 7.46 -7.22 -3.82
CA SER A 53 6.54 -6.81 -4.87
C SER A 53 5.55 -5.76 -4.35
N GLY A 54 5.07 -4.90 -5.25
CA GLY A 54 4.05 -3.92 -4.93
C GLY A 54 4.47 -2.84 -3.96
N ILE A 55 5.76 -2.62 -3.75
CA ILE A 55 6.24 -1.57 -2.84
C ILE A 55 6.23 -0.23 -3.57
N ALA A 56 5.56 0.76 -3.01
CA ALA A 56 5.55 2.11 -3.57
C ALA A 56 6.83 2.85 -3.23
N LEU A 57 7.54 3.32 -4.24
CA LEU A 57 8.60 4.31 -4.05
C LEU A 57 7.95 5.67 -3.79
N VAL A 58 8.45 6.38 -2.79
CA VAL A 58 7.91 7.67 -2.36
C VAL A 58 8.85 8.78 -2.83
N PRO A 59 8.36 9.76 -3.59
CA PRO A 59 9.20 10.86 -4.07
C PRO A 59 9.66 11.76 -2.93
N MET A 60 10.92 12.18 -2.97
CA MET A 60 11.54 13.05 -1.97
C MET A 60 11.93 14.42 -2.52
N GLY A 61 11.63 14.70 -3.78
CA GLY A 61 12.05 15.91 -4.48
C GLY A 61 13.31 15.69 -5.32
N GLU A 62 13.51 16.56 -6.31
CA GLU A 62 14.69 16.54 -7.19
C GLU A 62 14.92 15.22 -7.95
N GLY A 63 13.88 14.39 -8.07
CA GLY A 63 13.95 13.10 -8.74
C GLY A 63 14.38 11.93 -7.86
N ASP A 64 14.76 12.18 -6.62
CA ASP A 64 15.09 11.15 -5.64
C ASP A 64 13.82 10.49 -5.08
N PHE A 65 13.93 9.21 -4.77
CA PHE A 65 12.86 8.43 -4.14
C PHE A 65 13.40 7.68 -2.92
N ILE A 66 12.48 7.20 -2.10
CA ILE A 66 12.80 6.25 -1.03
C ILE A 66 11.96 4.99 -1.19
N LEU A 67 12.55 3.86 -0.79
CA LEU A 67 11.86 2.59 -0.67
C LEU A 67 11.59 2.33 0.80
N PRO A 68 10.34 2.45 1.28
CA PRO A 68 10.02 2.19 2.68
C PRO A 68 10.25 0.73 3.03
N VAL A 69 10.92 0.48 4.15
CA VAL A 69 11.20 -0.87 4.65
C VAL A 69 10.47 -1.03 5.98
N LYS A 70 9.28 -1.61 5.92
CA LYS A 70 8.44 -1.83 7.10
C LYS A 70 9.06 -2.89 8.03
N ALA A 71 8.62 -2.92 9.28
CA ALA A 71 9.14 -3.83 10.31
C ALA A 71 9.14 -5.30 9.87
N ALA A 72 8.10 -5.77 9.21
CA ALA A 72 8.02 -7.14 8.70
C ALA A 72 9.12 -7.44 7.67
N LEU A 73 9.42 -6.49 6.78
CA LEU A 73 10.48 -6.63 5.78
C LEU A 73 11.86 -6.56 6.44
N GLN A 74 12.05 -5.66 7.41
CA GLN A 74 13.30 -5.60 8.19
C GLN A 74 13.58 -6.93 8.89
N LYS A 75 12.55 -7.54 9.46
CA LYS A 75 12.64 -8.86 10.11
C LYS A 75 13.02 -9.95 9.10
N ALA A 76 12.40 -9.94 7.92
CA ALA A 76 12.70 -10.90 6.86
C ALA A 76 14.15 -10.76 6.36
N LEU A 77 14.67 -9.53 6.30
CA LEU A 77 16.06 -9.25 5.92
C LEU A 77 17.06 -9.55 7.04
N GLY A 78 16.61 -9.55 8.29
CA GLY A 78 17.50 -9.67 9.45
C GLY A 78 18.41 -8.45 9.62
N LYS A 79 18.01 -7.28 9.14
CA LYS A 79 18.82 -6.06 9.13
C LYS A 79 18.09 -4.89 9.76
N ARG A 80 18.87 -3.97 10.30
CA ARG A 80 18.42 -2.75 10.99
C ARG A 80 19.06 -1.52 10.37
N LYS A 81 18.64 -0.34 10.81
CA LYS A 81 19.24 0.96 10.49
C LYS A 81 20.78 0.87 10.50
N GLY A 82 21.40 1.39 9.46
CA GLY A 82 22.85 1.39 9.28
C GLY A 82 23.40 0.19 8.49
N ALA A 83 22.62 -0.86 8.28
CA ALA A 83 23.05 -2.02 7.51
C ALA A 83 22.98 -1.75 6.01
N MET A 84 23.89 -2.33 5.26
CA MET A 84 23.88 -2.26 3.79
C MET A 84 22.99 -3.36 3.21
N VAL A 85 22.27 -3.04 2.14
CA VAL A 85 21.35 -3.95 1.46
C VAL A 85 21.63 -3.93 -0.03
N LYS A 86 21.76 -5.10 -0.63
CA LYS A 86 21.81 -5.25 -2.09
C LYS A 86 20.38 -5.14 -2.64
N ILE A 87 20.17 -4.20 -3.55
CA ILE A 87 18.86 -3.84 -4.07
C ILE A 87 18.79 -4.19 -5.55
N GLN A 88 17.79 -4.93 -5.96
CA GLN A 88 17.49 -5.23 -7.36
C GLN A 88 16.04 -4.87 -7.60
N LEU A 89 15.76 -3.90 -8.47
CA LEU A 89 14.42 -3.36 -8.69
C LEU A 89 14.06 -3.25 -10.15
N GLU A 90 12.78 -3.48 -10.43
CA GLU A 90 12.14 -3.13 -11.69
C GLU A 90 10.75 -2.59 -11.40
N ILE A 91 10.15 -1.92 -12.38
CA ILE A 91 8.78 -1.43 -12.25
C ILE A 91 7.82 -2.62 -12.11
N ASP A 92 6.87 -2.52 -11.18
CA ASP A 92 5.86 -3.55 -10.97
C ASP A 92 4.59 -3.19 -11.77
N LEU A 93 4.53 -3.68 -12.99
CA LEU A 93 3.37 -3.51 -13.87
C LEU A 93 2.24 -4.48 -13.56
N ASP A 94 2.53 -5.54 -12.80
CA ASP A 94 1.56 -6.59 -12.46
C ASP A 94 0.81 -6.31 -11.17
N PHE A 95 1.25 -5.30 -10.42
CA PHE A 95 0.61 -4.94 -9.15
C PHE A 95 -0.84 -4.51 -9.37
N LYS A 96 -1.74 -5.23 -8.71
CA LYS A 96 -3.17 -4.92 -8.70
C LYS A 96 -3.67 -4.93 -7.27
N ILE A 97 -4.52 -3.97 -6.95
CA ILE A 97 -5.27 -3.98 -5.70
C ILE A 97 -6.60 -4.65 -6.02
N GLU A 98 -6.76 -5.87 -5.53
CA GLU A 98 -7.95 -6.69 -5.81
C GLU A 98 -8.92 -6.69 -4.65
N MET A 99 -10.20 -6.85 -4.97
CA MET A 99 -11.23 -7.05 -3.96
C MET A 99 -10.95 -8.34 -3.18
N PRO A 100 -10.96 -8.32 -1.84
CA PRO A 100 -10.82 -9.55 -1.06
C PRO A 100 -11.88 -10.60 -1.42
N ASP A 101 -11.49 -11.87 -1.43
CA ASP A 101 -12.37 -12.98 -1.83
C ASP A 101 -13.64 -13.06 -1.00
N ASP A 102 -13.54 -12.91 0.31
CA ASP A 102 -14.69 -12.93 1.21
C ASP A 102 -15.66 -11.77 0.96
N LEU A 103 -15.16 -10.59 0.60
CA LEU A 103 -15.99 -9.47 0.20
C LEU A 103 -16.68 -9.76 -1.15
N THR A 104 -15.97 -10.35 -2.09
CA THR A 104 -16.53 -10.78 -3.39
C THR A 104 -17.67 -11.75 -3.21
N GLU A 105 -17.50 -12.75 -2.34
CA GLU A 105 -18.54 -13.72 -2.02
C GLU A 105 -19.79 -13.06 -1.43
N CYS A 106 -19.60 -12.11 -0.52
CA CYS A 106 -20.72 -11.38 0.08
C CYS A 106 -21.45 -10.51 -0.93
N PHE A 107 -20.75 -9.86 -1.84
CA PHE A 107 -21.37 -9.08 -2.91
C PHE A 107 -22.14 -9.94 -3.92
N ALA A 108 -21.77 -11.20 -4.08
CA ALA A 108 -22.50 -12.11 -4.96
C ALA A 108 -23.99 -12.24 -4.56
N ASP A 109 -24.30 -12.14 -3.27
CA ASP A 109 -25.67 -12.19 -2.75
C ASP A 109 -26.36 -10.82 -2.77
N GLU A 110 -25.63 -9.76 -3.11
CA GLU A 110 -26.13 -8.38 -3.09
C GLU A 110 -25.74 -7.62 -4.36
N PRO A 111 -26.30 -8.00 -5.52
CA PRO A 111 -25.87 -7.43 -6.81
C PRO A 111 -26.09 -5.94 -6.93
N GLU A 112 -27.10 -5.37 -6.28
CA GLU A 112 -27.35 -3.92 -6.29
C GLU A 112 -26.25 -3.17 -5.52
N ALA A 113 -25.87 -3.70 -4.36
CA ALA A 113 -24.78 -3.13 -3.57
C ALA A 113 -23.46 -3.19 -4.35
N LEU A 114 -23.19 -4.30 -5.04
CA LEU A 114 -22.01 -4.44 -5.89
C LEU A 114 -22.01 -3.44 -7.04
N HIS A 115 -23.14 -3.24 -7.67
CA HIS A 115 -23.29 -2.26 -8.75
C HIS A 115 -22.93 -0.86 -8.26
N ASN A 116 -23.48 -0.44 -7.13
CA ASN A 116 -23.18 0.85 -6.52
C ASN A 116 -21.71 0.98 -6.14
N PHE A 117 -21.13 -0.06 -5.55
CA PHE A 117 -19.73 -0.09 -5.17
C PHE A 117 -18.80 0.10 -6.37
N ASN A 118 -19.13 -0.54 -7.49
CA ASN A 118 -18.36 -0.44 -8.72
C ASN A 118 -18.45 0.95 -9.38
N GLN A 119 -19.43 1.78 -9.02
CA GLN A 119 -19.53 3.16 -9.47
C GLN A 119 -18.56 4.08 -8.73
N LEU A 120 -18.03 3.67 -7.58
CA LEU A 120 -17.07 4.47 -6.85
C LEU A 120 -15.74 4.55 -7.61
N PRO A 121 -15.02 5.69 -7.51
CA PRO A 121 -13.65 5.76 -8.02
C PRO A 121 -12.78 4.65 -7.43
N LYS A 122 -11.81 4.16 -8.18
CA LYS A 122 -10.93 3.07 -7.74
C LYS A 122 -10.23 3.37 -6.42
N SER A 123 -9.79 4.60 -6.21
CA SER A 123 -9.18 5.03 -4.95
C SER A 123 -10.11 4.83 -3.74
N HIS A 124 -11.41 5.13 -3.90
CA HIS A 124 -12.42 4.95 -2.85
C HIS A 124 -12.68 3.46 -2.58
N GLN A 125 -12.73 2.63 -3.62
CA GLN A 125 -12.83 1.18 -3.46
C GLN A 125 -11.64 0.62 -2.67
N HIS A 126 -10.42 1.10 -2.96
CA HIS A 126 -9.19 0.65 -2.30
C HIS A 126 -9.15 1.01 -0.81
N TYR A 127 -9.74 2.12 -0.38
CA TYR A 127 -9.87 2.45 1.04
C TYR A 127 -10.66 1.37 1.79
N TYR A 128 -11.74 0.86 1.21
CA TYR A 128 -12.50 -0.23 1.81
C TYR A 128 -11.68 -1.52 1.90
N PHE A 129 -10.97 -1.88 0.83
CA PHE A 129 -10.15 -3.11 0.82
C PHE A 129 -9.04 -3.05 1.87
N LYS A 130 -8.37 -1.92 1.97
CA LYS A 130 -7.33 -1.70 2.97
C LYS A 130 -7.88 -1.82 4.38
N TRP A 131 -8.99 -1.16 4.67
CA TRP A 131 -9.65 -1.18 5.97
C TRP A 131 -10.06 -2.60 6.39
N ILE A 132 -10.65 -3.36 5.48
CA ILE A 132 -11.03 -4.76 5.71
C ILE A 132 -9.78 -5.61 6.01
N ASN A 133 -8.74 -5.47 5.19
CA ASN A 133 -7.51 -6.25 5.32
C ASN A 133 -6.68 -5.88 6.55
N GLU A 134 -6.86 -4.71 7.14
CA GLU A 134 -6.20 -4.30 8.38
C GLU A 134 -6.85 -4.89 9.64
N ALA A 135 -7.99 -5.54 9.53
CA ALA A 135 -8.64 -6.19 10.67
C ALA A 135 -7.76 -7.33 11.20
N LYS A 136 -7.52 -7.31 12.51
CA LYS A 136 -6.65 -8.28 13.18
C LYS A 136 -7.37 -9.56 13.60
N THR A 137 -8.70 -9.53 13.70
CA THR A 137 -9.53 -10.68 14.07
C THR A 137 -10.60 -10.92 13.02
N GLU A 138 -11.08 -12.16 12.94
CA GLU A 138 -12.17 -12.53 12.04
C GLU A 138 -13.47 -11.79 12.37
N ALA A 139 -13.76 -11.59 13.66
CA ALA A 139 -14.93 -10.84 14.11
C ALA A 139 -14.91 -9.39 13.62
N THR A 140 -13.77 -8.71 13.74
CA THR A 140 -13.61 -7.34 13.24
C THR A 140 -13.70 -7.29 11.72
N ARG A 141 -13.09 -8.26 11.03
CA ARG A 141 -13.16 -8.36 9.58
C ARG A 141 -14.59 -8.52 9.09
N ALA A 142 -15.35 -9.43 9.72
CA ALA A 142 -16.76 -9.65 9.40
C ALA A 142 -17.60 -8.39 9.59
N LYS A 143 -17.38 -7.64 10.67
CA LYS A 143 -18.06 -6.36 10.93
C LYS A 143 -17.74 -5.33 9.84
N ARG A 144 -16.48 -5.25 9.42
CA ARG A 144 -16.04 -4.32 8.38
C ARG A 144 -16.61 -4.67 7.02
N ILE A 145 -16.71 -5.94 6.69
CA ILE A 145 -17.34 -6.42 5.46
C ILE A 145 -18.84 -6.07 5.49
N ALA A 146 -19.55 -6.35 6.59
CA ALA A 146 -20.96 -6.00 6.74
C ALA A 146 -21.20 -4.50 6.61
N ALA A 147 -20.36 -3.68 7.22
CA ALA A 147 -20.41 -2.21 7.10
C ALA A 147 -20.19 -1.75 5.66
N THR A 148 -19.27 -2.39 4.95
CA THR A 148 -18.99 -2.09 3.53
C THR A 148 -20.20 -2.40 2.65
N LEU A 149 -20.85 -3.55 2.84
CA LEU A 149 -22.07 -3.93 2.12
C LEU A 149 -23.21 -2.95 2.38
N ASN A 150 -23.41 -2.58 3.64
CA ASN A 150 -24.43 -1.60 4.02
C ASN A 150 -24.17 -0.23 3.40
N ALA A 151 -22.93 0.25 3.44
CA ALA A 151 -22.53 1.51 2.81
C ALA A 151 -22.72 1.45 1.30
N ALA A 152 -22.34 0.35 0.66
CA ALA A 152 -22.49 0.15 -0.78
C ALA A 152 -23.98 0.16 -1.20
N SER A 153 -24.85 -0.44 -0.41
CA SER A 153 -26.29 -0.42 -0.68
C SER A 153 -26.87 1.00 -0.66
N LYS A 154 -26.25 1.90 0.06
CA LYS A 154 -26.61 3.33 0.15
C LYS A 154 -25.81 4.20 -0.83
N GLY A 155 -24.89 3.62 -1.59
CA GLY A 155 -24.03 4.37 -2.51
C GLY A 155 -22.99 5.25 -1.84
N LEU A 156 -22.59 4.93 -0.61
CA LEU A 156 -21.63 5.75 0.16
C LEU A 156 -20.17 5.38 -0.17
N ASP A 157 -19.32 6.40 -0.24
CA ASP A 157 -17.88 6.18 -0.24
C ASP A 157 -17.36 5.90 1.19
N TYR A 158 -16.08 5.53 1.30
CA TYR A 158 -15.47 5.20 2.60
C TYR A 158 -15.57 6.35 3.61
N GLY A 159 -15.27 7.57 3.18
CA GLY A 159 -15.34 8.75 4.04
C GLY A 159 -16.74 9.04 4.53
N GLU A 160 -17.73 8.93 3.66
CA GLU A 160 -19.14 9.10 4.00
C GLU A 160 -19.61 8.03 5.00
N MET A 161 -19.22 6.77 4.78
CA MET A 161 -19.52 5.67 5.70
C MET A 161 -18.93 5.94 7.08
N MET A 162 -17.67 6.37 7.16
CA MET A 162 -17.01 6.66 8.44
C MET A 162 -17.69 7.80 9.20
N ARG A 163 -18.15 8.83 8.48
CA ARG A 163 -18.91 9.93 9.10
C ARG A 163 -20.25 9.45 9.64
N GLU A 164 -20.96 8.63 8.90
CA GLU A 164 -22.23 8.03 9.32
C GLU A 164 -22.06 7.17 10.58
N MET A 165 -21.03 6.33 10.62
CA MET A 165 -20.73 5.48 11.77
C MET A 165 -20.42 6.29 13.03
N LYS A 166 -19.74 7.44 12.89
CA LYS A 166 -19.47 8.36 14.00
C LYS A 166 -20.71 9.08 14.47
N GLY A 167 -21.60 9.43 13.57
CA GLY A 167 -22.85 10.12 13.88
C GLY A 167 -23.87 9.27 14.62
N ASN A 168 -23.73 7.94 14.53
CA ASN A 168 -24.66 6.97 15.14
C ASN A 168 -24.21 6.46 16.52
N LYS A 169 -23.20 7.12 17.12
CA LYS A 169 -22.72 6.79 18.47
C LYS A 169 -23.42 7.66 19.51
#